data_a0f51886957c247117e8aab05154200d
#
_entry.id   a0f51886957c247117e8aab05154200d
#
_cell.length_a   1.000
_cell.length_b   1.000
_cell.length_c   1.000
_cell.angle_alpha   90.00
_cell.angle_beta   90.00
_cell.angle_gamma   90.00
#
_symmetry.space_group_name_H-M   'P 1'
#
loop_
_entity.id
_entity.type
_entity.pdbx_description
1 polymer ?
#
loop_
_entity_poly.entity_id
_entity_poly.type
_entity_poly.pdbx_seq_one_letter_code
_entity_poly.pdbx_strand_id
1 'polypeptide(L)'
;KKGTYLLKGWVYIADGAVLTIEPGTVIKGDKDTKAALIVERGGKLYAQGTSTEPIVFTSEQAKGNRRPGDWGGVILCGKAVNNQEEMQIEGGPRTKHGGSNNADNSGVLSYVRIEFAGYPFQPDKEINGLTLGSVGSGTKIDHVQVSYSNDDSFEWFGGTVDAKYLISYKGWDDDFDTDNGFSGRVQFGLTVRDSKIADKSLSNGFESDNCADGSAVSPYTTAQFSNITFVGPKLDASFQNNVDYITAGSMNPNNGSALGLYQSAMQIRRNSRLNCFN
;
A
#
# COMPACT_ATOMS: atom_id res chain seq x y z
N LYS A 1 -20.30 10.44 10.09
CA LYS A 1 -21.15 11.15 9.12
C LYS A 1 -20.30 11.67 7.99
N LYS A 2 -20.90 11.84 6.80
CA LYS A 2 -20.23 12.45 5.66
C LYS A 2 -19.69 13.85 6.03
N GLY A 3 -18.46 14.13 5.64
CA GLY A 3 -17.80 15.40 5.95
C GLY A 3 -16.31 15.36 5.66
N THR A 4 -15.60 16.40 6.09
CA THR A 4 -14.15 16.46 6.04
C THR A 4 -13.62 16.37 7.47
N TYR A 5 -12.70 15.45 7.69
CA TYR A 5 -12.10 15.19 9.00
C TYR A 5 -10.59 15.32 8.93
N LEU A 6 -9.98 15.78 10.01
CA LEU A 6 -8.54 15.81 10.19
C LEU A 6 -8.12 14.63 11.08
N LEU A 7 -7.28 13.76 10.55
CA LEU A 7 -6.63 12.68 11.28
C LEU A 7 -5.32 13.21 11.86
N LYS A 8 -5.15 13.13 13.18
CA LYS A 8 -3.94 13.56 13.87
C LYS A 8 -3.28 12.42 14.62
N GLY A 9 -1.99 12.27 14.44
CA GLY A 9 -1.21 11.18 15.02
C GLY A 9 -1.65 9.82 14.53
N TRP A 10 -1.25 8.79 15.23
CA TRP A 10 -1.61 7.41 14.90
C TRP A 10 -2.93 7.05 15.56
N VAL A 11 -3.97 6.88 14.74
CA VAL A 11 -5.32 6.55 15.19
C VAL A 11 -5.55 5.06 15.01
N TYR A 12 -5.86 4.38 16.10
CA TYR A 12 -6.05 2.93 16.13
C TYR A 12 -7.53 2.55 16.23
N ILE A 13 -7.95 1.65 15.37
CA ILE A 13 -9.22 0.92 15.51
C ILE A 13 -8.88 -0.36 16.28
N ALA A 14 -9.07 -0.33 17.59
CA ALA A 14 -8.66 -1.39 18.50
C ALA A 14 -9.46 -2.69 18.32
N ASP A 15 -8.98 -3.79 18.90
CA ASP A 15 -9.69 -5.07 18.90
C ASP A 15 -11.14 -4.92 19.37
N GLY A 16 -12.07 -5.48 18.64
CA GLY A 16 -13.51 -5.35 18.86
C GLY A 16 -14.13 -4.00 18.46
N ALA A 17 -13.34 -2.98 18.16
CA ALA A 17 -13.85 -1.70 17.70
C ALA A 17 -14.21 -1.71 16.20
N VAL A 18 -15.18 -0.87 15.83
CA VAL A 18 -15.64 -0.70 14.46
C VAL A 18 -15.65 0.77 14.09
N LEU A 19 -14.96 1.13 13.01
CA LEU A 19 -15.08 2.44 12.38
C LEU A 19 -15.85 2.32 11.07
N THR A 20 -16.95 3.04 10.95
CA THR A 20 -17.71 3.14 9.70
C THR A 20 -17.59 4.56 9.14
N ILE A 21 -17.21 4.63 7.87
CA ILE A 21 -17.03 5.89 7.13
C ILE A 21 -18.09 5.96 6.02
N GLU A 22 -18.90 7.02 6.02
CA GLU A 22 -19.94 7.21 5.02
C GLU A 22 -19.37 7.63 3.65
N PRO A 23 -20.04 7.26 2.54
CA PRO A 23 -19.65 7.67 1.19
C PRO A 23 -19.44 9.20 1.07
N GLY A 24 -18.47 9.60 0.25
CA GLY A 24 -18.12 11.00 0.01
C GLY A 24 -17.41 11.71 1.19
N THR A 25 -16.99 10.95 2.20
CA THR A 25 -16.17 11.48 3.29
C THR A 25 -14.73 11.72 2.86
N VAL A 26 -14.14 12.83 3.28
CA VAL A 26 -12.72 13.15 3.09
C VAL A 26 -12.01 13.13 4.44
N ILE A 27 -10.94 12.35 4.53
CA ILE A 27 -10.08 12.26 5.71
C ILE A 27 -8.72 12.81 5.33
N LYS A 28 -8.28 13.83 6.01
CA LYS A 28 -7.01 14.50 5.79
C LYS A 28 -6.00 14.08 6.84
N GLY A 29 -4.90 13.46 6.42
CA GLY A 29 -3.78 13.14 7.30
C GLY A 29 -2.97 14.40 7.63
N ASP A 30 -2.82 14.67 8.91
CA ASP A 30 -2.01 15.78 9.44
C ASP A 30 -0.52 15.43 9.25
N LYS A 31 0.20 16.31 8.58
CA LYS A 31 1.61 16.11 8.23
C LYS A 31 2.51 16.21 9.46
N ASP A 32 2.27 17.18 10.32
CA ASP A 32 3.16 17.46 11.45
C ASP A 32 3.15 16.31 12.46
N THR A 33 2.00 15.67 12.62
CA THR A 33 1.86 14.51 13.52
C THR A 33 2.09 13.17 12.82
N LYS A 34 2.43 13.17 11.51
CA LYS A 34 2.68 11.95 10.74
C LYS A 34 1.51 10.97 10.86
N ALA A 35 0.30 11.48 10.63
CA ALA A 35 -0.92 10.77 10.88
C ALA A 35 -1.00 9.43 10.12
N ALA A 36 -1.54 8.39 10.76
CA ALA A 36 -1.86 7.12 10.13
C ALA A 36 -3.15 6.54 10.71
N LEU A 37 -3.92 5.81 9.89
CA LEU A 37 -5.08 5.04 10.34
C LEU A 37 -4.72 3.56 10.41
N ILE A 38 -4.78 2.97 11.58
CA ILE A 38 -4.30 1.62 11.85
C ILE A 38 -5.45 0.77 12.41
N VAL A 39 -5.79 -0.30 11.72
CA VAL A 39 -6.74 -1.31 12.19
C VAL A 39 -5.93 -2.39 12.90
N GLU A 40 -6.13 -2.55 14.21
CA GLU A 40 -5.52 -3.61 15.00
C GLU A 40 -6.20 -4.96 14.75
N ARG A 41 -5.54 -6.07 15.08
CA ARG A 41 -6.13 -7.42 14.97
C ARG A 41 -7.48 -7.47 15.70
N GLY A 42 -8.56 -7.77 14.95
CA GLY A 42 -9.93 -7.81 15.48
C GLY A 42 -10.69 -6.49 15.44
N GLY A 43 -10.03 -5.38 15.12
CA GLY A 43 -10.68 -4.13 14.73
C GLY A 43 -11.26 -4.24 13.32
N LYS A 44 -12.20 -3.36 12.96
CA LYS A 44 -12.83 -3.35 11.63
C LYS A 44 -13.01 -1.95 11.08
N LEU A 45 -12.61 -1.78 9.83
CA LEU A 45 -12.84 -0.56 9.06
C LEU A 45 -13.87 -0.83 7.95
N TYR A 46 -15.01 -0.16 8.02
CA TYR A 46 -15.98 -0.13 6.93
C TYR A 46 -15.88 1.22 6.20
N ALA A 47 -15.11 1.25 5.14
CA ALA A 47 -14.96 2.40 4.25
C ALA A 47 -15.59 2.04 2.90
N GLN A 48 -16.91 2.21 2.81
CA GLN A 48 -17.71 1.85 1.64
C GLN A 48 -18.19 3.10 0.92
N GLY A 49 -17.38 3.60 -0.02
CA GLY A 49 -17.78 4.66 -0.93
C GLY A 49 -18.64 4.15 -2.09
N THR A 50 -18.86 5.00 -3.06
CA THR A 50 -19.51 4.67 -4.36
C THR A 50 -18.71 5.27 -5.50
N SER A 51 -19.00 4.89 -6.73
CA SER A 51 -18.34 5.46 -7.92
C SER A 51 -18.53 6.98 -8.05
N THR A 52 -19.59 7.53 -7.51
CA THR A 52 -19.89 8.98 -7.52
C THR A 52 -19.53 9.69 -6.23
N GLU A 53 -19.41 8.95 -5.14
CA GLU A 53 -19.06 9.45 -3.82
C GLU A 53 -17.97 8.57 -3.17
N PRO A 54 -16.74 8.56 -3.72
CA PRO A 54 -15.66 7.80 -3.12
C PRO A 54 -15.28 8.37 -1.75
N ILE A 55 -14.74 7.51 -0.89
CA ILE A 55 -14.09 7.94 0.34
C ILE A 55 -12.64 8.29 0.01
N VAL A 56 -12.18 9.46 0.45
CA VAL A 56 -10.85 9.95 0.12
C VAL A 56 -10.03 10.15 1.39
N PHE A 57 -8.92 9.44 1.47
CA PHE A 57 -7.85 9.71 2.43
C PHE A 57 -6.76 10.48 1.70
N THR A 58 -6.35 11.64 2.19
CA THR A 58 -5.40 12.49 1.48
C THR A 58 -4.59 13.35 2.47
N SER A 59 -3.56 14.05 1.96
CA SER A 59 -2.81 15.03 2.74
C SER A 59 -3.68 16.21 3.16
N GLU A 60 -3.45 16.75 4.36
CA GLU A 60 -4.06 17.99 4.82
C GLU A 60 -3.56 19.23 4.08
N GLN A 61 -2.39 19.10 3.46
CA GLN A 61 -1.76 20.23 2.76
C GLN A 61 -2.66 20.81 1.67
N ALA A 62 -2.49 22.10 1.40
CA ALA A 62 -3.24 22.79 0.36
C ALA A 62 -3.01 22.15 -1.01
N LYS A 63 -3.98 22.27 -1.89
CA LYS A 63 -3.86 21.83 -3.28
C LYS A 63 -2.63 22.46 -3.94
N GLY A 64 -1.79 21.64 -4.57
CA GLY A 64 -0.53 22.04 -5.18
C GLY A 64 0.70 21.89 -4.26
N ASN A 65 0.49 21.83 -2.94
CA ASN A 65 1.57 21.65 -1.96
C ASN A 65 1.68 20.22 -1.43
N ARG A 66 0.75 19.34 -1.79
CA ARG A 66 0.76 17.94 -1.36
C ARG A 66 1.95 17.21 -1.97
N ARG A 67 2.58 16.34 -1.20
CA ARG A 67 3.75 15.56 -1.61
C ARG A 67 3.61 14.13 -1.14
N PRO A 68 4.21 13.16 -1.85
CA PRO A 68 4.37 11.81 -1.35
C PRO A 68 4.92 11.81 0.08
N GLY A 69 4.40 10.96 0.95
CA GLY A 69 4.84 10.88 2.34
C GLY A 69 4.35 12.03 3.25
N ASP A 70 3.35 12.80 2.87
CA ASP A 70 2.79 13.82 3.78
C ASP A 70 2.17 13.20 5.04
N TRP A 71 1.72 11.96 4.98
CA TRP A 71 1.14 11.22 6.10
C TRP A 71 1.43 9.71 5.96
N GLY A 72 1.17 8.91 7.02
CA GLY A 72 1.55 7.51 7.05
C GLY A 72 0.81 6.64 6.02
N GLY A 73 -0.52 6.65 6.05
CA GLY A 73 -1.33 5.78 5.20
C GLY A 73 -2.38 5.01 5.98
N VAL A 74 -2.93 3.97 5.35
CA VAL A 74 -3.93 3.07 5.93
C VAL A 74 -3.31 1.69 6.12
N ILE A 75 -3.36 1.18 7.35
CA ILE A 75 -2.78 -0.11 7.74
C ILE A 75 -3.88 -1.02 8.29
N LEU A 76 -3.99 -2.24 7.78
CA LEU A 76 -4.85 -3.28 8.31
C LEU A 76 -4.01 -4.43 8.85
N CYS A 77 -4.20 -4.77 10.14
CA CYS A 77 -3.55 -5.89 10.79
C CYS A 77 -4.58 -6.98 11.09
N GLY A 78 -4.45 -8.11 10.41
CA GLY A 78 -5.34 -9.26 10.53
C GLY A 78 -4.75 -10.41 11.34
N LYS A 79 -5.55 -11.48 11.45
CA LYS A 79 -5.27 -12.72 12.20
C LYS A 79 -5.00 -13.93 11.30
N ALA A 80 -4.79 -13.72 9.98
CA ALA A 80 -4.46 -14.79 9.06
C ALA A 80 -3.00 -15.23 9.20
N VAL A 81 -2.63 -16.29 8.52
CA VAL A 81 -1.26 -16.82 8.54
C VAL A 81 -0.28 -15.91 7.83
N ASN A 82 0.94 -15.90 8.30
CA ASN A 82 2.13 -15.50 7.60
C ASN A 82 3.26 -16.49 7.89
N ASN A 83 4.44 -16.33 7.32
CA ASN A 83 5.55 -17.26 7.54
C ASN A 83 6.56 -16.82 8.61
N GLN A 84 6.23 -15.78 9.38
CA GLN A 84 7.06 -15.22 10.47
C GLN A 84 6.31 -15.19 11.82
N GLU A 85 5.19 -15.89 11.94
CA GLU A 85 4.31 -15.89 13.11
C GLU A 85 3.72 -14.51 13.44
N GLU A 86 4.05 -13.91 14.59
CA GLU A 86 3.61 -12.57 14.94
C GLU A 86 4.60 -11.51 14.45
N MET A 87 4.18 -10.71 13.49
CA MET A 87 4.99 -9.64 12.92
C MET A 87 4.49 -8.27 13.36
N GLN A 88 5.40 -7.31 13.37
CA GLN A 88 5.07 -5.89 13.45
C GLN A 88 5.20 -5.27 12.07
N ILE A 89 4.24 -4.45 11.67
CA ILE A 89 4.33 -3.67 10.43
C ILE A 89 5.54 -2.73 10.51
N GLU A 90 6.22 -2.54 9.43
CA GLU A 90 7.27 -1.57 9.26
C GLU A 90 6.80 -0.16 9.64
N GLY A 91 7.73 0.76 9.93
CA GLY A 91 7.37 2.08 10.45
C GLY A 91 6.95 2.11 11.92
N GLY A 92 6.76 0.97 12.57
CA GLY A 92 6.66 0.81 14.02
C GLY A 92 5.31 1.08 14.69
N PRO A 93 4.14 0.80 14.08
CA PRO A 93 2.89 0.83 14.85
C PRO A 93 2.96 -0.17 16.01
N ARG A 94 2.31 0.16 17.12
CA ARG A 94 2.33 -0.70 18.32
C ARG A 94 1.73 -2.10 18.10
N THR A 95 0.88 -2.24 17.09
CA THR A 95 0.16 -3.48 16.83
C THR A 95 1.00 -4.46 16.01
N LYS A 96 0.74 -5.74 16.27
CA LYS A 96 1.26 -6.85 15.47
C LYS A 96 0.17 -7.42 14.58
N HIS A 97 0.55 -8.17 13.57
CA HIS A 97 -0.33 -8.96 12.73
C HIS A 97 0.10 -10.44 12.72
N GLY A 98 -0.76 -11.30 12.23
CA GLY A 98 -0.51 -12.72 12.19
C GLY A 98 -1.38 -13.53 13.14
N GLY A 99 -1.46 -14.81 12.87
CA GLY A 99 -2.27 -15.78 13.58
C GLY A 99 -2.55 -17.01 12.72
N SER A 100 -3.69 -17.65 12.94
CA SER A 100 -4.09 -18.87 12.22
C SER A 100 -5.49 -18.79 11.60
N ASN A 101 -6.13 -17.62 11.65
CA ASN A 101 -7.49 -17.45 11.12
C ASN A 101 -7.47 -16.89 9.68
N ASN A 102 -7.34 -17.76 8.70
CA ASN A 102 -7.33 -17.35 7.29
C ASN A 102 -8.63 -16.71 6.81
N ALA A 103 -9.73 -16.87 7.53
CA ALA A 103 -11.02 -16.23 7.27
C ALA A 103 -11.21 -14.93 8.09
N ASP A 104 -10.16 -14.40 8.69
CA ASP A 104 -10.21 -13.13 9.45
C ASP A 104 -10.81 -12.00 8.62
N ASN A 105 -11.47 -11.07 9.31
CA ASN A 105 -12.22 -9.98 8.69
C ASN A 105 -11.87 -8.65 9.36
N SER A 106 -11.10 -7.84 8.67
CA SER A 106 -10.73 -6.47 9.07
C SER A 106 -11.68 -5.40 8.51
N GLY A 107 -12.77 -5.79 7.83
CA GLY A 107 -13.80 -4.89 7.33
C GLY A 107 -13.92 -4.84 5.80
N VAL A 108 -14.24 -3.67 5.28
CA VAL A 108 -14.46 -3.44 3.84
C VAL A 108 -13.80 -2.14 3.42
N LEU A 109 -13.01 -2.18 2.34
CA LEU A 109 -12.57 -1.01 1.59
C LEU A 109 -13.14 -1.11 0.17
N SER A 110 -14.04 -0.20 -0.19
CA SER A 110 -14.69 -0.19 -1.51
C SER A 110 -14.87 1.26 -1.98
N TYR A 111 -14.47 1.55 -3.21
CA TYR A 111 -14.44 2.92 -3.75
C TYR A 111 -13.70 3.89 -2.81
N VAL A 112 -12.45 3.54 -2.52
CA VAL A 112 -11.55 4.32 -1.63
C VAL A 112 -10.38 4.88 -2.44
N ARG A 113 -10.00 6.11 -2.17
CA ARG A 113 -8.76 6.71 -2.69
C ARG A 113 -7.85 7.04 -1.53
N ILE A 114 -6.57 6.66 -1.64
CA ILE A 114 -5.50 6.95 -0.68
C ILE A 114 -4.44 7.75 -1.43
N GLU A 115 -4.16 8.97 -0.99
CA GLU A 115 -3.33 9.89 -1.74
C GLU A 115 -2.23 10.49 -0.85
N PHE A 116 -1.00 10.58 -1.37
CA PHE A 116 0.16 11.21 -0.72
C PHE A 116 0.57 10.58 0.62
N ALA A 117 0.33 9.30 0.77
CA ALA A 117 0.75 8.49 1.92
C ALA A 117 2.21 8.04 1.81
N GLY A 118 2.66 7.15 2.71
CA GLY A 118 3.98 6.55 2.64
C GLY A 118 5.02 7.29 3.48
N TYR A 119 4.68 7.87 4.62
CA TYR A 119 5.65 8.59 5.44
C TYR A 119 6.75 7.65 5.97
N PRO A 120 8.03 7.96 5.74
CA PRO A 120 9.14 7.16 6.26
C PRO A 120 9.38 7.49 7.73
N PHE A 121 9.00 6.59 8.62
CA PHE A 121 9.22 6.76 10.06
C PHE A 121 10.67 6.48 10.47
N GLN A 122 11.34 5.60 9.76
CA GLN A 122 12.75 5.26 9.93
C GLN A 122 13.35 4.97 8.55
N PRO A 123 14.67 5.10 8.36
CA PRO A 123 15.32 4.66 7.14
C PRO A 123 15.05 3.17 6.87
N ASP A 124 14.65 2.86 5.65
CA ASP A 124 14.30 1.52 5.17
C ASP A 124 13.16 0.87 5.99
N LYS A 125 12.24 1.69 6.53
CA LYS A 125 11.03 1.28 7.24
C LYS A 125 9.93 2.31 7.04
N GLU A 126 9.43 2.34 5.86
CA GLU A 126 8.37 3.21 5.42
C GLU A 126 6.99 2.58 5.70
N ILE A 127 5.95 3.39 5.73
CA ILE A 127 4.56 2.92 5.67
C ILE A 127 4.08 3.12 4.24
N ASN A 128 3.44 2.12 3.69
CA ASN A 128 2.92 2.14 2.33
C ASN A 128 1.62 2.95 2.18
N GLY A 129 1.15 3.08 0.96
CA GLY A 129 -0.16 3.67 0.72
C GLY A 129 -1.27 2.89 1.42
N LEU A 130 -1.37 1.60 1.09
CA LEU A 130 -2.20 0.61 1.79
C LEU A 130 -1.36 -0.59 2.20
N THR A 131 -1.19 -0.76 3.51
CA THR A 131 -0.44 -1.87 4.09
C THR A 131 -1.39 -2.94 4.66
N LEU A 132 -1.17 -4.20 4.30
CA LEU A 132 -2.03 -5.32 4.64
C LEU A 132 -1.22 -6.42 5.35
N GLY A 133 -1.15 -6.37 6.69
CA GLY A 133 -0.47 -7.37 7.50
C GLY A 133 -1.40 -8.53 7.87
N SER A 134 -1.16 -9.73 7.32
CA SER A 134 -1.92 -10.95 7.62
C SER A 134 -3.45 -10.79 7.57
N VAL A 135 -3.93 -10.02 6.59
CA VAL A 135 -5.37 -9.78 6.42
C VAL A 135 -6.01 -11.03 5.82
N GLY A 136 -7.12 -11.48 6.42
CA GLY A 136 -7.81 -12.70 6.03
C GLY A 136 -8.86 -12.53 4.93
N SER A 137 -9.28 -13.65 4.34
CA SER A 137 -10.22 -13.72 3.22
C SER A 137 -11.65 -13.24 3.54
N GLY A 138 -11.98 -13.02 4.80
CA GLY A 138 -13.24 -12.39 5.22
C GLY A 138 -13.27 -10.87 4.98
N THR A 139 -12.13 -10.26 4.74
CA THR A 139 -12.02 -8.83 4.41
C THR A 139 -12.32 -8.60 2.93
N LYS A 140 -13.06 -7.54 2.63
CA LYS A 140 -13.39 -7.18 1.25
C LYS A 140 -12.60 -5.94 0.82
N ILE A 141 -11.87 -6.05 -0.31
CA ILE A 141 -11.11 -4.96 -0.92
C ILE A 141 -11.45 -4.88 -2.40
N ASP A 142 -12.10 -3.79 -2.82
CA ASP A 142 -12.38 -3.54 -4.22
C ASP A 142 -12.41 -2.03 -4.54
N HIS A 143 -12.11 -1.68 -5.81
CA HIS A 143 -12.12 -0.29 -6.29
C HIS A 143 -11.32 0.65 -5.38
N VAL A 144 -10.07 0.26 -5.09
CA VAL A 144 -9.14 1.07 -4.30
C VAL A 144 -8.07 1.66 -5.22
N GLN A 145 -7.87 2.97 -5.12
CA GLN A 145 -6.81 3.68 -5.81
C GLN A 145 -5.83 4.25 -4.79
N VAL A 146 -4.55 3.93 -4.96
CA VAL A 146 -3.44 4.59 -4.27
C VAL A 146 -2.74 5.53 -5.25
N SER A 147 -2.47 6.76 -4.83
CA SER A 147 -1.84 7.77 -5.68
C SER A 147 -0.74 8.50 -4.93
N TYR A 148 0.42 8.62 -5.56
CA TYR A 148 1.56 9.36 -5.01
C TYR A 148 1.97 8.85 -3.62
N SER A 149 1.98 7.52 -3.41
CA SER A 149 2.63 6.96 -2.23
C SER A 149 4.14 7.24 -2.31
N ASN A 150 4.77 7.51 -1.18
CA ASN A 150 6.22 7.71 -1.11
C ASN A 150 6.99 6.40 -1.00
N ASP A 151 6.31 5.34 -0.77
CA ASP A 151 6.75 3.97 -0.76
C ASP A 151 5.79 3.17 -1.64
N ASP A 152 5.62 1.89 -1.37
CA ASP A 152 4.72 1.08 -2.17
C ASP A 152 3.29 1.61 -2.20
N SER A 153 2.62 1.35 -3.30
CA SER A 153 1.21 1.66 -3.38
C SER A 153 0.38 0.67 -2.56
N PHE A 154 0.63 -0.61 -2.76
CA PHE A 154 -0.02 -1.71 -2.04
C PHE A 154 1.01 -2.72 -1.59
N GLU A 155 1.04 -3.04 -0.30
CA GLU A 155 1.93 -4.06 0.22
C GLU A 155 1.20 -5.07 1.11
N TRP A 156 1.50 -6.37 0.91
CA TRP A 156 0.93 -7.50 1.65
C TRP A 156 2.02 -8.27 2.40
N PHE A 157 1.99 -8.22 3.71
CA PHE A 157 2.81 -9.04 4.59
C PHE A 157 2.03 -10.29 5.05
N GLY A 158 2.03 -11.33 4.27
CA GLY A 158 1.24 -12.54 4.55
C GLY A 158 -0.26 -12.33 4.38
N GLY A 159 -1.04 -13.33 4.83
CA GLY A 159 -2.50 -13.31 4.74
C GLY A 159 -3.07 -13.93 3.49
N THR A 160 -4.41 -13.84 3.38
CA THR A 160 -5.21 -14.57 2.39
C THR A 160 -6.29 -13.71 1.74
N VAL A 161 -6.25 -12.39 1.92
CA VAL A 161 -7.26 -11.48 1.41
C VAL A 161 -7.26 -11.43 -0.11
N ASP A 162 -8.45 -11.46 -0.71
CA ASP A 162 -8.63 -11.21 -2.14
C ASP A 162 -8.93 -9.74 -2.39
N ALA A 163 -8.45 -9.20 -3.52
CA ALA A 163 -8.71 -7.83 -3.94
C ALA A 163 -9.03 -7.72 -5.43
N LYS A 164 -9.83 -6.71 -5.81
CA LYS A 164 -10.17 -6.45 -7.21
C LYS A 164 -10.20 -4.95 -7.52
N TYR A 165 -9.94 -4.64 -8.80
CA TYR A 165 -10.03 -3.26 -9.31
C TYR A 165 -9.14 -2.29 -8.53
N LEU A 166 -7.85 -2.62 -8.48
CA LEU A 166 -6.84 -1.80 -7.84
C LEU A 166 -6.16 -0.87 -8.85
N ILE A 167 -5.89 0.35 -8.44
CA ILE A 167 -5.13 1.32 -9.24
C ILE A 167 -3.96 1.83 -8.42
N SER A 168 -2.73 1.61 -8.90
CA SER A 168 -1.53 2.32 -8.46
C SER A 168 -1.25 3.47 -9.43
N TYR A 169 -1.22 4.69 -8.93
CA TYR A 169 -1.02 5.87 -9.75
C TYR A 169 0.16 6.70 -9.24
N LYS A 170 1.27 6.63 -9.96
CA LYS A 170 2.47 7.42 -9.70
C LYS A 170 3.02 7.21 -8.29
N GLY A 171 3.08 5.95 -7.84
CA GLY A 171 3.79 5.55 -6.64
C GLY A 171 5.28 5.81 -6.77
N TRP A 172 5.95 5.96 -5.63
CA TRP A 172 7.37 6.22 -5.62
C TRP A 172 8.17 4.93 -5.78
N ASP A 173 7.90 3.92 -4.94
CA ASP A 173 8.53 2.60 -5.04
C ASP A 173 7.67 1.59 -5.81
N ASP A 174 7.30 0.45 -5.28
CA ASP A 174 6.62 -0.59 -6.03
C ASP A 174 5.11 -0.36 -6.14
N ASP A 175 4.50 -0.90 -7.21
CA ASP A 175 3.05 -0.78 -7.37
C ASP A 175 2.31 -1.82 -6.53
N PHE A 176 2.83 -3.06 -6.54
CA PHE A 176 2.31 -4.20 -5.78
C PHE A 176 3.48 -4.96 -5.16
N ASP A 177 3.64 -4.91 -3.86
CA ASP A 177 4.61 -5.74 -3.14
C ASP A 177 3.92 -6.85 -2.35
N THR A 178 4.47 -8.05 -2.40
CA THR A 178 3.95 -9.23 -1.69
C THR A 178 5.05 -9.98 -0.97
N ASP A 179 4.89 -10.18 0.32
CA ASP A 179 5.88 -10.82 1.17
C ASP A 179 5.25 -11.76 2.22
N ASN A 180 6.09 -12.43 2.96
CA ASN A 180 5.80 -13.18 4.18
C ASN A 180 4.66 -14.21 4.08
N GLY A 181 4.56 -14.88 2.92
CA GLY A 181 3.59 -15.94 2.75
C GLY A 181 2.20 -15.48 2.31
N PHE A 182 2.08 -14.29 1.71
CA PHE A 182 0.82 -13.85 1.13
C PHE A 182 0.34 -14.83 0.04
N SER A 183 -0.91 -15.25 0.13
CA SER A 183 -1.51 -16.26 -0.76
C SER A 183 -2.89 -15.85 -1.31
N GLY A 184 -3.25 -14.59 -1.21
CA GLY A 184 -4.49 -14.05 -1.77
C GLY A 184 -4.47 -13.88 -3.28
N ARG A 185 -5.62 -13.47 -3.83
CA ARG A 185 -5.83 -13.28 -5.26
C ARG A 185 -6.14 -11.81 -5.55
N VAL A 186 -5.47 -11.24 -6.54
CA VAL A 186 -5.69 -9.88 -7.01
C VAL A 186 -6.08 -9.90 -8.49
N GLN A 187 -7.20 -9.27 -8.83
CA GLN A 187 -7.71 -9.26 -10.20
C GLN A 187 -8.09 -7.86 -10.64
N PHE A 188 -7.81 -7.54 -11.90
CA PHE A 188 -8.06 -6.23 -12.52
C PHE A 188 -7.29 -5.10 -11.84
N GLY A 189 -5.98 -5.12 -12.01
CA GLY A 189 -5.07 -4.06 -11.56
C GLY A 189 -4.64 -3.17 -12.72
N LEU A 190 -4.51 -1.88 -12.44
CA LEU A 190 -3.92 -0.91 -13.34
C LEU A 190 -2.82 -0.17 -12.61
N THR A 191 -1.63 -0.15 -13.18
CA THR A 191 -0.55 0.72 -12.70
C THR A 191 -0.18 1.76 -13.74
N VAL A 192 0.07 2.98 -13.31
CA VAL A 192 0.48 4.08 -14.18
C VAL A 192 1.66 4.78 -13.53
N ARG A 193 2.85 4.55 -14.07
CA ARG A 193 4.09 5.18 -13.60
C ARG A 193 4.25 6.61 -14.13
N ASP A 194 4.85 7.45 -13.33
CA ASP A 194 5.36 8.76 -13.78
C ASP A 194 6.79 8.58 -14.28
N SER A 195 7.18 9.28 -15.33
CA SER A 195 8.55 9.21 -15.88
C SER A 195 9.63 9.86 -14.99
N LYS A 196 9.21 10.54 -13.93
CA LYS A 196 10.09 11.34 -13.06
C LYS A 196 10.04 10.94 -11.58
N ILE A 197 9.43 9.80 -11.27
CA ILE A 197 9.23 9.34 -9.89
C ILE A 197 9.71 7.90 -9.77
N ALA A 198 10.86 7.69 -9.15
CA ALA A 198 11.40 6.37 -8.83
C ALA A 198 12.25 6.42 -7.55
N ASP A 199 12.18 5.37 -6.73
CA ASP A 199 12.92 5.29 -5.49
C ASP A 199 14.36 4.75 -5.66
N LYS A 200 15.21 5.05 -4.67
CA LYS A 200 16.59 4.56 -4.62
C LYS A 200 16.70 3.05 -4.50
N SER A 201 15.68 2.39 -3.96
CA SER A 201 15.58 0.92 -3.85
C SER A 201 15.40 0.23 -5.20
N LEU A 202 15.04 0.98 -6.25
CA LEU A 202 14.76 0.53 -7.62
C LEU A 202 13.29 0.09 -7.81
N SER A 203 12.47 1.02 -8.25
CA SER A 203 11.01 0.84 -8.38
C SER A 203 10.60 -0.22 -9.39
N ASN A 204 9.66 -1.05 -9.02
CA ASN A 204 9.10 -2.10 -9.85
C ASN A 204 7.57 -1.96 -10.01
N GLY A 205 7.03 -2.76 -10.90
CA GLY A 205 5.59 -2.96 -10.96
C GLY A 205 5.13 -3.97 -9.91
N PHE A 206 5.82 -5.11 -9.85
CA PHE A 206 5.72 -6.07 -8.75
C PHE A 206 7.08 -6.24 -8.10
N GLU A 207 7.13 -6.21 -6.80
CA GLU A 207 8.13 -6.88 -6.01
C GLU A 207 7.46 -8.08 -5.33
N SER A 208 8.16 -9.21 -5.21
CA SER A 208 7.63 -10.37 -4.49
C SER A 208 8.74 -11.17 -3.84
N ASP A 209 8.69 -11.21 -2.53
CA ASP A 209 9.59 -11.96 -1.67
C ASP A 209 8.85 -13.06 -0.88
N ASN A 210 9.55 -14.09 -0.44
CA ASN A 210 8.99 -15.04 0.53
C ASN A 210 9.24 -14.55 1.96
N CYS A 211 10.44 -14.04 2.21
CA CYS A 211 10.86 -13.39 3.45
C CYS A 211 12.18 -12.66 3.24
N ALA A 212 12.51 -11.72 4.11
CA ALA A 212 13.64 -10.81 3.96
C ALA A 212 15.00 -11.50 3.75
N ASP A 213 15.26 -12.63 4.41
CA ASP A 213 16.51 -13.39 4.28
C ASP A 213 16.51 -14.41 3.11
N GLY A 214 15.39 -14.54 2.39
CA GLY A 214 15.24 -15.49 1.30
C GLY A 214 15.14 -16.95 1.72
N SER A 215 14.91 -17.25 2.99
CA SER A 215 14.77 -18.62 3.45
C SER A 215 13.52 -19.30 2.92
N ALA A 216 13.56 -20.65 2.85
CA ALA A 216 12.46 -21.47 2.34
C ALA A 216 11.42 -21.76 3.44
N VAL A 217 10.93 -20.71 4.11
CA VAL A 217 9.92 -20.85 5.17
C VAL A 217 8.51 -20.91 4.58
N SER A 218 7.62 -21.63 5.30
CA SER A 218 6.21 -21.80 4.92
C SER A 218 5.28 -21.03 5.88
N PRO A 219 4.10 -20.59 5.39
CA PRO A 219 3.63 -20.69 4.00
C PRO A 219 4.46 -19.83 3.04
N TYR A 220 4.66 -20.34 1.82
CA TYR A 220 5.32 -19.53 0.78
C TYR A 220 4.41 -18.41 0.28
N THR A 221 5.01 -17.31 -0.13
CA THR A 221 4.32 -16.27 -0.90
C THR A 221 3.91 -16.88 -2.25
N THR A 222 2.60 -17.03 -2.44
CA THR A 222 1.98 -17.68 -3.61
C THR A 222 0.87 -16.83 -4.19
N ALA A 223 0.98 -15.52 -4.07
CA ALA A 223 0.02 -14.56 -4.59
C ALA A 223 -0.36 -14.87 -6.04
N GLN A 224 -1.64 -14.67 -6.39
CA GLN A 224 -2.15 -14.87 -7.73
C GLN A 224 -2.70 -13.56 -8.28
N PHE A 225 -2.06 -13.05 -9.32
CA PHE A 225 -2.51 -11.85 -10.01
C PHE A 225 -3.09 -12.21 -11.38
N SER A 226 -4.19 -11.57 -11.76
CA SER A 226 -4.76 -11.74 -13.10
C SER A 226 -5.32 -10.44 -13.66
N ASN A 227 -5.23 -10.28 -14.99
CA ASN A 227 -5.72 -9.08 -15.69
C ASN A 227 -5.07 -7.79 -15.15
N ILE A 228 -3.75 -7.76 -15.10
CA ILE A 228 -2.98 -6.60 -14.64
C ILE A 228 -2.42 -5.86 -15.85
N THR A 229 -2.61 -4.55 -15.87
CA THR A 229 -2.07 -3.67 -16.92
C THR A 229 -1.01 -2.74 -16.32
N PHE A 230 0.19 -2.81 -16.86
CA PHE A 230 1.29 -1.89 -16.54
C PHE A 230 1.44 -0.81 -17.60
N VAL A 231 1.31 0.45 -17.20
CA VAL A 231 1.75 1.60 -17.98
C VAL A 231 3.08 2.08 -17.40
N GLY A 232 4.18 1.68 -18.03
CA GLY A 232 5.53 1.97 -17.57
C GLY A 232 5.92 3.44 -17.70
N PRO A 233 7.10 3.83 -17.21
CA PRO A 233 7.53 5.23 -17.12
C PRO A 233 7.94 5.84 -18.45
N LYS A 234 8.14 5.05 -19.51
CA LYS A 234 8.61 5.53 -20.80
C LYS A 234 7.50 6.22 -21.58
N LEU A 235 7.37 7.52 -21.42
CA LEU A 235 6.35 8.31 -22.13
C LEU A 235 6.66 8.47 -23.63
N ASP A 236 7.93 8.65 -23.99
CA ASP A 236 8.39 8.87 -25.37
C ASP A 236 9.87 8.51 -25.53
N ALA A 237 10.42 8.81 -26.69
CA ALA A 237 11.82 8.51 -27.02
C ALA A 237 12.85 9.33 -26.22
N SER A 238 12.45 10.41 -25.54
CA SER A 238 13.34 11.22 -24.71
C SER A 238 13.56 10.64 -23.31
N PHE A 239 12.79 9.64 -22.91
CA PHE A 239 12.92 9.00 -21.60
C PHE A 239 14.31 8.40 -21.42
N GLN A 240 14.93 8.71 -20.29
CA GLN A 240 16.19 8.13 -19.86
C GLN A 240 16.04 7.58 -18.43
N ASN A 241 16.37 6.31 -18.24
CA ASN A 241 16.40 5.73 -16.92
C ASN A 241 17.71 6.04 -16.20
N ASN A 242 17.87 7.31 -15.82
CA ASN A 242 19.01 7.79 -15.04
C ASN A 242 18.57 8.87 -14.06
N VAL A 243 19.37 9.10 -13.04
CA VAL A 243 19.04 10.01 -11.93
C VAL A 243 18.82 11.43 -12.41
N ASP A 244 19.61 11.94 -13.35
CA ASP A 244 19.49 13.31 -13.84
C ASP A 244 18.15 13.54 -14.54
N TYR A 245 17.74 12.61 -15.40
CA TYR A 245 16.45 12.69 -16.08
C TYR A 245 15.28 12.60 -15.10
N ILE A 246 15.32 11.62 -14.17
CA ILE A 246 14.25 11.38 -13.20
C ILE A 246 14.13 12.55 -12.22
N THR A 247 15.23 13.14 -11.78
CA THR A 247 15.23 14.29 -10.87
C THR A 247 14.61 15.54 -11.51
N ALA A 248 14.78 15.73 -12.80
CA ALA A 248 14.32 16.94 -13.48
C ALA A 248 12.79 17.05 -13.50
N GLY A 249 12.23 17.96 -12.72
CA GLY A 249 10.80 18.23 -12.64
C GLY A 249 9.98 17.19 -11.86
N SER A 250 10.63 16.32 -11.09
CA SER A 250 9.93 15.37 -10.23
C SER A 250 9.32 16.05 -9.02
N MET A 251 8.31 15.39 -8.46
CA MET A 251 7.69 15.75 -7.19
C MET A 251 8.53 15.14 -6.06
N ASN A 252 9.31 15.99 -5.36
CA ASN A 252 10.16 15.50 -4.27
C ASN A 252 9.34 14.98 -3.09
N PRO A 253 9.68 13.80 -2.54
CA PRO A 253 9.06 13.26 -1.35
C PRO A 253 9.49 14.00 -0.08
N ASN A 254 8.78 13.77 1.02
CA ASN A 254 9.07 14.42 2.30
C ASN A 254 10.29 13.87 3.04
N ASN A 255 10.76 12.68 2.68
CA ASN A 255 11.84 11.99 3.38
C ASN A 255 13.25 12.42 2.94
N GLY A 256 13.36 13.30 1.95
CA GLY A 256 14.66 13.62 1.37
C GLY A 256 15.34 12.42 0.69
N SER A 257 14.59 11.36 0.37
CA SER A 257 15.12 10.18 -0.31
C SER A 257 15.82 10.55 -1.59
N ALA A 258 16.95 9.92 -1.83
CA ALA A 258 17.61 10.02 -3.11
C ALA A 258 16.71 9.38 -4.17
N LEU A 259 16.57 10.06 -5.30
CA LEU A 259 15.88 9.51 -6.46
C LEU A 259 16.66 8.33 -7.01
N GLY A 260 15.93 7.30 -7.39
CA GLY A 260 16.48 6.08 -7.93
C GLY A 260 16.14 5.87 -9.40
N LEU A 261 16.01 4.63 -9.76
CA LEU A 261 15.78 4.17 -11.13
C LEU A 261 14.59 3.24 -11.18
N TYR A 262 13.95 3.14 -12.32
CA TYR A 262 13.02 2.05 -12.60
C TYR A 262 13.79 0.78 -12.88
N GLN A 263 13.34 -0.35 -12.35
CA GLN A 263 14.01 -1.61 -12.54
C GLN A 263 13.24 -2.52 -13.50
N SER A 264 12.09 -3.04 -13.09
CA SER A 264 11.37 -4.02 -13.90
C SER A 264 9.86 -3.95 -13.72
N ALA A 265 9.12 -4.55 -14.66
CA ALA A 265 7.69 -4.77 -14.47
C ALA A 265 7.41 -5.80 -13.37
N MET A 266 8.30 -6.79 -13.20
CA MET A 266 8.18 -7.83 -12.19
C MET A 266 9.55 -8.20 -11.63
N GLN A 267 9.72 -8.13 -10.34
CA GLN A 267 10.87 -8.65 -9.60
C GLN A 267 10.38 -9.72 -8.62
N ILE A 268 10.64 -10.98 -8.97
CA ILE A 268 10.30 -12.14 -8.12
C ILE A 268 11.60 -12.71 -7.58
N ARG A 269 11.77 -12.70 -6.27
CA ARG A 269 13.02 -13.08 -5.63
C ARG A 269 12.79 -13.84 -4.30
N ARG A 270 13.86 -14.23 -3.64
CA ARG A 270 13.86 -14.76 -2.26
C ARG A 270 12.83 -15.87 -2.03
N ASN A 271 12.78 -16.87 -2.96
CA ASN A 271 11.86 -18.00 -2.89
C ASN A 271 10.35 -17.68 -3.02
N SER A 272 9.95 -16.49 -3.43
CA SER A 272 8.58 -16.22 -3.79
C SER A 272 8.10 -17.12 -4.95
N ARG A 273 6.82 -17.46 -4.93
CA ARG A 273 6.14 -18.29 -5.92
C ARG A 273 4.91 -17.58 -6.49
N LEU A 274 5.05 -16.27 -6.70
CA LEU A 274 4.00 -15.45 -7.30
C LEU A 274 3.57 -16.00 -8.66
N ASN A 275 2.28 -15.96 -8.93
CA ASN A 275 1.70 -16.37 -10.20
C ASN A 275 0.97 -15.19 -10.85
N CYS A 276 1.21 -14.96 -12.13
CA CYS A 276 0.54 -13.92 -12.89
C CYS A 276 -0.12 -14.51 -14.13
N PHE A 277 -1.41 -14.21 -14.31
CA PHE A 277 -2.24 -14.69 -15.41
C PHE A 277 -2.89 -13.51 -16.13
N ASN A 278 -2.84 -13.50 -17.45
CA ASN A 278 -3.55 -12.54 -18.30
C ASN A 278 -4.44 -13.25 -19.31
#